data_f2259ed13b1f55b9a7bf5b57b94c0452
#
_entry.id   f2259ed13b1f55b9a7bf5b57b94c0452
#
_cell.length_a   1.000
_cell.length_b   1.000
_cell.length_c   1.000
_cell.angle_alpha   90.00
_cell.angle_beta   90.00
_cell.angle_gamma   90.00
#
_symmetry.space_group_name_H-M   'P 1'
#
loop_
_entity.id
_entity.type
_entity.pdbx_description
1 polymer ?
#
loop_
_entity_poly.entity_id
_entity_poly.type
_entity_poly.pdbx_seq_one_letter_code
_entity_poly.pdbx_strand_id
1 'polypeptide(L)'
;MSLKEDLKEMIVRECDKDIEPSNIADDDIIFDPKHPLELDSLDSLQISMALQNDYGIRLTDPKETRRVMESINSLAKHIESNR
;
A
#
# COMPACT_ATOMS: atom_id res chain seq x y z
N MET A 1 3.32 -9.42 14.94
CA MET A 1 3.09 -8.41 13.90
C MET A 1 2.64 -9.11 12.63
N SER A 2 1.71 -8.53 11.93
CA SER A 2 1.15 -9.11 10.72
C SER A 2 1.68 -8.39 9.48
N LEU A 3 1.60 -9.04 8.33
CA LEU A 3 1.93 -8.43 7.05
C LEU A 3 1.10 -7.15 6.82
N LYS A 4 -0.17 -7.19 7.18
CA LYS A 4 -1.06 -6.04 6.98
C LYS A 4 -0.63 -4.85 7.84
N GLU A 5 -0.22 -5.10 9.08
CA GLU A 5 0.29 -4.03 9.93
C GLU A 5 1.57 -3.44 9.37
N ASP A 6 2.48 -4.30 8.89
CA ASP A 6 3.73 -3.87 8.28
C ASP A 6 3.48 -3.02 7.05
N LEU A 7 2.48 -3.38 6.24
CA LEU A 7 2.10 -2.60 5.06
C LEU A 7 1.57 -1.22 5.44
N LYS A 8 0.74 -1.14 6.47
CA LYS A 8 0.21 0.13 6.96
C LYS A 8 1.34 1.05 7.42
N GLU A 9 2.28 0.52 8.18
CA GLU A 9 3.43 1.27 8.65
C GLU A 9 4.31 1.73 7.49
N MET A 10 4.52 0.85 6.51
CA MET A 10 5.31 1.17 5.33
C MET A 10 4.71 2.34 4.55
N ILE A 11 3.39 2.31 4.33
CA ILE A 11 2.70 3.36 3.57
C ILE A 11 2.84 4.70 4.28
N VAL A 12 2.60 4.73 5.58
CA VAL A 12 2.70 5.96 6.36
C VAL A 12 4.13 6.50 6.33
N ARG A 13 5.11 5.62 6.48
CA ARG A 13 6.52 6.01 6.50
C ARG A 13 7.00 6.51 5.14
N GLU A 14 6.71 5.74 4.07
CA GLU A 14 7.23 6.05 2.74
C GLU A 14 6.54 7.25 2.11
N CYS A 15 5.27 7.47 2.41
CA CYS A 15 4.51 8.59 1.89
C CYS A 15 4.54 9.81 2.82
N ASP A 16 5.24 9.70 3.94
CA ASP A 16 5.41 10.77 4.92
C ASP A 16 4.06 11.35 5.35
N LYS A 17 3.15 10.47 5.74
CA LYS A 17 1.81 10.87 6.16
C LYS A 17 1.73 11.03 7.67
N ASP A 18 0.88 11.94 8.12
CA ASP A 18 0.70 12.26 9.53
C ASP A 18 -0.55 11.56 10.07
N ILE A 19 -0.59 10.24 9.93
CA ILE A 19 -1.70 9.41 10.39
C ILE A 19 -1.16 8.15 11.04
N GLU A 20 -1.83 7.69 12.11
CA GLU A 20 -1.44 6.45 12.76
C GLU A 20 -1.76 5.25 11.84
N PRO A 21 -0.82 4.31 11.66
CA PRO A 21 -1.10 3.12 10.86
C PRO A 21 -2.33 2.35 11.32
N SER A 22 -2.60 2.32 12.62
CA SER A 22 -3.76 1.63 13.18
C SER A 22 -5.09 2.25 12.76
N ASN A 23 -5.09 3.47 12.24
CA ASN A 23 -6.29 4.13 11.75
C ASN A 23 -6.64 3.75 10.32
N ILE A 24 -5.79 2.96 9.67
CA ILE A 24 -6.06 2.44 8.33
C ILE A 24 -6.75 1.09 8.48
N ALA A 25 -7.97 0.95 7.96
CA ALA A 25 -8.66 -0.33 7.98
C ALA A 25 -8.16 -1.20 6.82
N ASP A 26 -8.20 -2.52 7.00
CA ASP A 26 -7.68 -3.47 6.00
C ASP A 26 -8.44 -3.37 4.66
N ASP A 27 -9.71 -3.01 4.69
CA ASP A 27 -10.56 -2.91 3.51
C ASP A 27 -10.76 -1.49 3.01
N ASP A 28 -10.08 -0.52 3.59
CA ASP A 28 -10.15 0.88 3.13
C ASP A 28 -9.61 0.98 1.71
N ILE A 29 -10.29 1.79 0.89
CA ILE A 29 -9.79 2.17 -0.44
C ILE A 29 -8.77 3.29 -0.22
N ILE A 30 -7.50 2.93 -0.13
CA ILE A 30 -6.46 3.86 0.33
C ILE A 30 -6.18 5.01 -0.64
N PHE A 31 -6.54 4.86 -1.91
CA PHE A 31 -6.39 5.93 -2.91
C PHE A 31 -7.68 6.70 -3.16
N ASP A 32 -8.72 6.49 -2.32
CA ASP A 32 -9.94 7.27 -2.39
C ASP A 32 -9.61 8.72 -1.99
N PRO A 33 -10.03 9.74 -2.77
CA PRO A 33 -9.79 11.14 -2.42
C PRO A 33 -10.33 11.54 -1.06
N LYS A 34 -11.31 10.81 -0.55
CA LYS A 34 -11.91 11.07 0.77
C LYS A 34 -11.17 10.39 1.91
N HIS A 35 -10.20 9.53 1.59
CA HIS A 35 -9.45 8.83 2.63
C HIS A 35 -8.47 9.81 3.31
N PRO A 36 -8.30 9.70 4.65
CA PRO A 36 -7.37 10.58 5.38
C PRO A 36 -5.92 10.54 4.88
N LEU A 37 -5.50 9.47 4.22
CA LEU A 37 -4.16 9.36 3.68
C LEU A 37 -3.89 10.32 2.53
N GLU A 38 -4.92 10.72 1.79
CA GLU A 38 -4.80 11.64 0.66
C GLU A 38 -3.68 11.24 -0.31
N LEU A 39 -3.64 9.95 -0.66
CA LEU A 39 -2.61 9.42 -1.54
C LEU A 39 -2.81 9.87 -2.99
N ASP A 40 -1.72 10.16 -3.68
CA ASP A 40 -1.73 10.56 -5.10
C ASP A 40 -0.81 9.66 -5.93
N SER A 41 -0.57 10.03 -7.19
CA SER A 41 0.26 9.21 -8.10
C SER A 41 1.71 9.09 -7.63
N LEU A 42 2.25 10.13 -7.00
CA LEU A 42 3.60 10.08 -6.45
C LEU A 42 3.67 9.10 -5.29
N ASP A 43 2.65 9.08 -4.46
CA ASP A 43 2.57 8.13 -3.35
C ASP A 43 2.48 6.70 -3.86
N SER A 44 1.76 6.47 -4.96
CA SER A 44 1.69 5.16 -5.61
C SER A 44 3.08 4.69 -6.02
N LEU A 45 3.90 5.58 -6.59
CA LEU A 45 5.26 5.27 -6.98
C LEU A 45 6.11 4.92 -5.75
N GLN A 46 5.98 5.69 -4.68
CA GLN A 46 6.73 5.42 -3.44
C GLN A 46 6.38 4.06 -2.86
N ILE A 47 5.10 3.71 -2.84
CA ILE A 47 4.65 2.41 -2.35
C ILE A 47 5.19 1.29 -3.23
N SER A 48 5.16 1.47 -4.56
CA SER A 48 5.68 0.49 -5.50
C SER A 48 7.16 0.23 -5.28
N MET A 49 7.95 1.29 -5.07
CA MET A 49 9.38 1.16 -4.80
C MET A 49 9.64 0.44 -3.47
N ALA A 50 8.86 0.75 -2.45
CA ALA A 50 8.97 0.09 -1.15
C ALA A 50 8.62 -1.40 -1.23
N LEU A 51 7.60 -1.75 -2.00
CA LEU A 51 7.25 -3.15 -2.23
C LEU A 51 8.39 -3.92 -2.88
N GLN A 52 9.05 -3.30 -3.85
CA GLN A 52 10.19 -3.91 -4.51
C GLN A 52 11.36 -4.11 -3.54
N ASN A 53 11.65 -3.09 -2.73
CA ASN A 53 12.78 -3.13 -1.80
C ASN A 53 12.54 -4.06 -0.62
N ASP A 54 11.34 -4.04 -0.06
CA ASP A 54 11.05 -4.78 1.18
C ASP A 54 10.54 -6.20 0.92
N TYR A 55 9.86 -6.42 -0.20
CA TYR A 55 9.19 -7.69 -0.50
C TYR A 55 9.58 -8.31 -1.83
N GLY A 56 10.40 -7.63 -2.61
CA GLY A 56 10.81 -8.12 -3.92
C GLY A 56 9.67 -8.16 -4.95
N ILE A 57 8.62 -7.39 -4.72
CA ILE A 57 7.44 -7.36 -5.60
C ILE A 57 7.60 -6.27 -6.64
N ARG A 58 7.46 -6.61 -7.93
CA ARG A 58 7.52 -5.64 -9.02
C ARG A 58 6.15 -5.51 -9.67
N LEU A 59 5.67 -4.28 -9.74
CA LEU A 59 4.39 -3.96 -10.38
C LEU A 59 4.69 -3.21 -11.67
N THR A 60 4.54 -3.90 -12.81
CA THR A 60 4.89 -3.34 -14.12
C THR A 60 3.67 -2.97 -14.95
N ASP A 61 2.51 -3.56 -14.67
CA ASP A 61 1.27 -3.28 -15.37
C ASP A 61 0.44 -2.25 -14.61
N PRO A 62 0.12 -1.09 -15.20
CA PRO A 62 -0.67 -0.07 -14.49
C PRO A 62 -2.04 -0.56 -14.00
N LYS A 63 -2.69 -1.45 -14.74
CA LYS A 63 -3.99 -1.99 -14.32
C LYS A 63 -3.83 -2.90 -13.12
N GLU A 64 -2.81 -3.74 -13.13
CA GLU A 64 -2.51 -4.61 -12.00
C GLU A 64 -2.12 -3.79 -10.77
N THR A 65 -1.32 -2.75 -10.97
CA THR A 65 -0.89 -1.87 -9.88
C THR A 65 -2.08 -1.24 -9.19
N ARG A 66 -3.07 -0.74 -9.93
CA ARG A 66 -4.27 -0.15 -9.35
C ARG A 66 -5.05 -1.16 -8.52
N ARG A 67 -5.18 -2.37 -9.02
CA ARG A 67 -5.92 -3.42 -8.33
C ARG A 67 -5.20 -3.87 -7.06
N VAL A 68 -3.89 -4.02 -7.13
CA VAL A 68 -3.08 -4.44 -5.99
C VAL A 68 -3.09 -3.38 -4.90
N MET A 69 -3.03 -2.10 -5.28
CA MET A 69 -2.97 -0.99 -4.33
C MET A 69 -4.33 -0.48 -3.89
N GLU A 70 -5.41 -1.17 -4.23
CA GLU A 70 -6.75 -0.73 -3.85
C GLU A 70 -6.93 -0.66 -2.32
N SER A 71 -6.44 -1.67 -1.61
CA SER A 71 -6.57 -1.75 -0.16
C SER A 71 -5.40 -2.51 0.44
N ILE A 72 -5.30 -2.48 1.77
CA ILE A 72 -4.31 -3.30 2.49
C ILE A 72 -4.56 -4.78 2.23
N ASN A 73 -5.84 -5.19 2.18
CA ASN A 73 -6.19 -6.58 1.86
C ASN A 73 -5.65 -7.01 0.50
N SER A 74 -5.81 -6.18 -0.52
CA SER A 74 -5.34 -6.52 -1.86
C SER A 74 -3.82 -6.55 -1.94
N LEU A 75 -3.13 -5.64 -1.25
CA LEU A 75 -1.67 -5.63 -1.17
C LEU A 75 -1.15 -6.90 -0.50
N ALA A 76 -1.72 -7.25 0.66
CA ALA A 76 -1.31 -8.44 1.40
C ALA A 76 -1.53 -9.71 0.58
N LYS A 77 -2.68 -9.79 -0.08
CA LYS A 77 -3.02 -10.95 -0.92
C LYS A 77 -2.01 -11.11 -2.06
N HIS A 78 -1.65 -10.01 -2.70
CA HIS A 78 -0.69 -10.05 -3.81
C HIS A 78 0.69 -10.51 -3.33
N ILE A 79 1.15 -10.00 -2.20
CA ILE A 79 2.45 -10.37 -1.62
C ILE A 79 2.45 -11.85 -1.26
N GLU A 80 1.40 -12.33 -0.60
CA GLU A 80 1.30 -13.73 -0.19
C GLU A 80 1.26 -14.68 -1.39
N SER A 81 0.66 -14.24 -2.50
CA SER A 81 0.59 -15.04 -3.73
C SER A 81 1.92 -15.11 -4.47
N ASN A 82 2.85 -14.21 -4.18
CA ASN A 82 4.13 -14.11 -4.87
C ASN A 82 5.33 -14.46 -3.99
N ARG A 83 5.07 -14.98 -2.82
CA ARG A 83 6.13 -15.46 -1.94
C ARG A 83 6.58 -16.86 -2.30
#